data_a59a0162312a560a8a1b27513837be1a
#
_entry.id   a59a0162312a560a8a1b27513837be1a
#
_cell.length_a   1.000
_cell.length_b   1.000
_cell.length_c   1.000
_cell.angle_alpha   90.00
_cell.angle_beta   90.00
_cell.angle_gamma   90.00
#
_symmetry.space_group_name_H-M   'P 1'
#
loop_
_entity.id
_entity.type
_entity.pdbx_description
1 polymer ?
#
loop_
_entity_poly.entity_id
_entity_poly.type
_entity_poly.pdbx_seq_one_letter_code
_entity_poly.pdbx_strand_id
1 'polypeptide(L)'
;GDVLVDRDRPWARAYGRRVTLRNLKDPQEGTDMRVDIALQGPRSRDILLALGCDETTRKRILHLQRTQLCEASLGGFDLVVSRTGYTGETMAFELFVHPEKADELFQTLLKVGEPFGLKPCGLGARDSLRTEAGLPLYGHEMGGMLNLGVAEAGFGSYVKTYKPWFIGRK
;
A
#
# COMPACT_ATOMS: atom_id res chain seq x y z
N GLY A 1 5.39 -10.74 -7.20
CA GLY A 1 5.54 -10.46 -5.80
C GLY A 1 6.72 -11.18 -5.15
N ASP A 2 6.97 -12.44 -5.48
CA ASP A 2 7.91 -13.29 -4.72
C ASP A 2 9.41 -12.99 -4.95
N VAL A 3 9.72 -12.20 -5.95
CA VAL A 3 11.12 -11.89 -6.31
C VAL A 3 11.83 -11.02 -5.26
N LEU A 4 11.09 -10.25 -4.47
CA LEU A 4 11.66 -9.37 -3.44
C LEU A 4 11.74 -10.03 -2.05
N VAL A 5 11.11 -11.19 -1.86
CA VAL A 5 10.99 -11.85 -0.55
C VAL A 5 11.98 -13.00 -0.38
N ASP A 6 12.72 -13.35 -1.44
CA ASP A 6 13.70 -14.43 -1.39
C ASP A 6 14.97 -13.99 -0.63
N ARG A 7 15.01 -14.32 0.67
CA ARG A 7 16.10 -14.00 1.61
C ARG A 7 17.45 -14.60 1.19
N ASP A 8 17.44 -15.61 0.32
CA ASP A 8 18.62 -16.38 -0.04
C ASP A 8 19.26 -15.96 -1.35
N ARG A 9 18.71 -14.98 -2.04
CA ARG A 9 19.28 -14.55 -3.31
C ARG A 9 20.66 -13.89 -3.14
N PRO A 10 21.63 -14.24 -4.02
CA PRO A 10 23.02 -13.77 -3.90
C PRO A 10 23.18 -12.24 -3.86
N TRP A 11 22.27 -11.48 -4.49
CA TRP A 11 22.36 -10.02 -4.49
C TRP A 11 22.03 -9.38 -3.13
N ALA A 12 21.17 -10.01 -2.31
CA ALA A 12 20.89 -9.53 -0.95
C ALA A 12 22.14 -9.62 -0.07
N ARG A 13 23.04 -10.59 -0.38
CA ARG A 13 24.30 -10.80 0.33
C ARG A 13 25.45 -9.95 -0.23
N ALA A 14 25.40 -9.59 -1.52
CA ALA A 14 26.53 -9.00 -2.25
C ALA A 14 26.88 -7.57 -1.84
N TYR A 15 25.97 -6.83 -1.16
CA TYR A 15 26.17 -5.42 -0.84
C TYR A 15 26.66 -5.16 0.58
N GLY A 16 27.06 -6.19 1.34
CA GLY A 16 27.63 -6.03 2.68
C GLY A 16 26.73 -5.37 3.72
N ARG A 17 25.50 -5.03 3.35
CA ARG A 17 24.49 -4.46 4.23
C ARG A 17 23.60 -5.58 4.76
N ARG A 18 23.45 -5.68 6.07
CA ARG A 18 22.46 -6.57 6.67
C ARG A 18 21.07 -6.00 6.36
N VAL A 19 20.41 -6.57 5.36
CA VAL A 19 19.02 -6.28 5.06
C VAL A 19 18.18 -7.44 5.55
N THR A 20 17.23 -7.16 6.42
CA THR A 20 16.22 -8.14 6.83
C THR A 20 15.00 -7.96 5.94
N LEU A 21 14.65 -8.99 5.18
CA LEU A 21 13.40 -9.03 4.41
C LEU A 21 12.41 -9.89 5.17
N ARG A 22 11.22 -9.37 5.39
CA ARG A 22 10.11 -10.05 6.07
C ARG A 22 8.88 -10.04 5.18
N ASN A 23 8.17 -11.15 5.13
CA ASN A 23 6.84 -11.21 4.51
C ASN A 23 5.78 -11.10 5.61
N LEU A 24 5.26 -9.91 5.85
CA LEU A 24 4.28 -9.67 6.91
C LEU A 24 2.91 -10.36 6.66
N LYS A 25 2.75 -11.06 5.56
CA LYS A 25 1.59 -11.94 5.32
C LYS A 25 1.84 -13.37 5.78
N ASP A 26 3.09 -13.72 6.12
CA ASP A 26 3.45 -15.07 6.58
C ASP A 26 2.97 -15.27 8.02
N PRO A 27 2.22 -16.36 8.31
CA PRO A 27 1.80 -16.68 9.68
C PRO A 27 2.96 -16.79 10.68
N GLN A 28 4.18 -17.06 10.23
CA GLN A 28 5.36 -17.13 11.10
C GLN A 28 5.74 -15.77 11.70
N GLU A 29 5.25 -14.66 11.15
CA GLU A 29 5.47 -13.32 11.68
C GLU A 29 4.62 -13.01 12.93
N GLY A 30 3.65 -13.86 13.25
CA GLY A 30 2.86 -13.78 14.49
C GLY A 30 2.20 -12.42 14.67
N THR A 31 2.49 -11.73 15.76
CA THR A 31 1.91 -10.40 16.07
C THR A 31 2.27 -9.30 15.07
N ASP A 32 3.32 -9.52 14.28
CA ASP A 32 3.76 -8.56 13.26
C ASP A 32 3.06 -8.76 11.91
N MET A 33 2.20 -9.77 11.78
CA MET A 33 1.41 -9.97 10.57
C MET A 33 0.63 -8.71 10.19
N ARG A 34 0.56 -8.42 8.89
CA ARG A 34 -0.24 -7.31 8.35
C ARG A 34 -0.97 -7.71 7.08
N VAL A 35 -2.20 -7.25 6.99
CA VAL A 35 -3.00 -7.19 5.76
C VAL A 35 -3.32 -5.74 5.43
N ASP A 36 -3.65 -5.46 4.19
CA ASP A 36 -3.85 -4.11 3.68
C ASP A 36 -5.34 -3.81 3.49
N ILE A 37 -5.79 -2.65 4.00
CA ILE A 37 -7.10 -2.05 3.74
C ILE A 37 -6.87 -0.69 3.08
N ALA A 38 -7.38 -0.52 1.86
CA ALA A 38 -7.29 0.73 1.12
C ALA A 38 -8.44 1.69 1.51
N LEU A 39 -8.10 2.86 2.06
CA LEU A 39 -9.03 3.96 2.35
C LEU A 39 -8.69 5.13 1.41
N GLN A 40 -9.51 5.33 0.37
CA GLN A 40 -9.16 6.23 -0.73
C GLN A 40 -10.32 7.15 -1.08
N GLY A 41 -10.02 8.40 -1.36
CA GLY A 41 -11.01 9.44 -1.66
C GLY A 41 -10.68 10.76 -0.98
N PRO A 42 -11.28 11.88 -1.41
CA PRO A 42 -10.93 13.22 -0.94
C PRO A 42 -11.15 13.42 0.58
N ARG A 43 -12.02 12.62 1.19
CA ARG A 43 -12.34 12.67 2.62
C ARG A 43 -11.61 11.58 3.45
N SER A 44 -10.74 10.80 2.83
CA SER A 44 -10.07 9.66 3.50
C SER A 44 -9.26 10.07 4.73
N ARG A 45 -8.60 11.25 4.72
CA ARG A 45 -7.89 11.78 5.89
C ARG A 45 -8.83 12.13 7.03
N ASP A 46 -9.97 12.76 6.73
CA ASP A 46 -10.96 13.13 7.73
C ASP A 46 -11.54 11.89 8.41
N ILE A 47 -11.85 10.85 7.60
CA ILE A 47 -12.34 9.56 8.09
C ILE A 47 -11.30 8.88 8.97
N LEU A 48 -10.03 8.87 8.53
CA LEU A 48 -8.94 8.29 9.31
C LEU A 48 -8.79 8.97 10.68
N LEU A 49 -8.86 10.30 10.73
CA LEU A 49 -8.79 11.07 11.97
C LEU A 49 -10.04 10.92 12.85
N ALA A 50 -11.19 10.64 12.25
CA ALA A 50 -12.44 10.41 12.97
C ALA A 50 -12.48 9.07 13.73
N LEU A 51 -11.55 8.14 13.45
CA LEU A 51 -11.34 6.96 14.29
C LEU A 51 -10.93 7.32 15.71
N GLY A 52 -10.32 8.49 15.90
CA GLY A 52 -9.81 8.97 17.19
C GLY A 52 -8.36 8.60 17.45
N CYS A 53 -7.58 9.56 17.91
CA CYS A 53 -6.17 9.40 18.27
C CYS A 53 -5.71 10.54 19.18
N ASP A 54 -4.52 10.39 19.76
CA ASP A 54 -3.86 11.48 20.46
C ASP A 54 -3.40 12.61 19.51
N GLU A 55 -3.06 13.77 20.09
CA GLU A 55 -2.69 14.96 19.32
C GLU A 55 -1.38 14.76 18.53
N THR A 56 -0.46 13.95 19.04
CA THR A 56 0.82 13.65 18.35
C THR A 56 0.56 12.84 17.09
N THR A 57 -0.22 11.79 17.20
CA THR A 57 -0.65 10.96 16.07
C THR A 57 -1.46 11.79 15.06
N ARG A 58 -2.38 12.63 15.54
CA ARG A 58 -3.15 13.55 14.71
C ARG A 58 -2.24 14.44 13.85
N LYS A 59 -1.28 15.11 14.47
CA LYS A 59 -0.30 15.95 13.76
C LYS A 59 0.49 15.15 12.74
N ARG A 60 0.92 13.94 13.08
CA ARG A 60 1.65 13.05 12.18
C ARG A 60 0.82 12.72 10.94
N ILE A 61 -0.43 12.32 11.09
CA ILE A 61 -1.34 12.01 9.97
C ILE A 61 -1.62 13.26 9.12
N LEU A 62 -1.81 14.43 9.73
CA LEU A 62 -2.06 15.68 9.00
C LEU A 62 -0.88 16.06 8.10
N HIS A 63 0.36 15.85 8.57
CA HIS A 63 1.57 16.21 7.84
C HIS A 63 2.16 15.08 6.97
N LEU A 64 1.57 13.88 7.00
CA LEU A 64 2.04 12.75 6.22
C LEU A 64 1.99 13.07 4.72
N GLN A 65 3.15 13.07 4.07
CA GLN A 65 3.28 13.36 2.66
C GLN A 65 3.03 12.11 1.80
N ARG A 66 2.76 12.33 0.51
CA ARG A 66 2.63 11.21 -0.44
C ARG A 66 3.89 10.34 -0.41
N THR A 67 3.71 9.03 -0.44
CA THR A 67 4.76 7.99 -0.36
C THR A 67 5.46 7.86 0.99
N GLN A 68 5.00 8.60 2.01
CA GLN A 68 5.45 8.39 3.38
C GLN A 68 4.52 7.43 4.12
N LEU A 69 5.06 6.83 5.16
CA LEU A 69 4.33 5.99 6.09
C LEU A 69 4.66 6.34 7.55
N CYS A 70 3.77 5.98 8.46
CA CYS A 70 4.03 6.06 9.89
C CYS A 70 3.28 4.97 10.65
N GLU A 71 3.80 4.57 11.78
CA GLU A 71 3.07 3.79 12.77
C GLU A 71 2.12 4.71 13.54
N ALA A 72 0.90 4.24 13.79
CA ALA A 72 -0.14 5.02 14.44
C ALA A 72 -1.13 4.12 15.18
N SER A 73 -1.54 4.54 16.37
CA SER A 73 -2.71 3.96 17.06
C SER A 73 -3.92 4.84 16.77
N LEU A 74 -4.91 4.30 16.09
CA LEU A 74 -6.13 4.99 15.66
C LEU A 74 -7.35 4.15 16.03
N GLY A 75 -8.25 4.71 16.83
CA GLY A 75 -9.46 4.00 17.27
C GLY A 75 -9.18 2.71 18.04
N GLY A 76 -8.02 2.59 18.69
CA GLY A 76 -7.58 1.37 19.37
C GLY A 76 -6.92 0.33 18.46
N PHE A 77 -6.77 0.60 17.18
CA PHE A 77 -6.06 -0.26 16.22
C PHE A 77 -4.59 0.15 16.11
N ASP A 78 -3.69 -0.84 16.14
CA ASP A 78 -2.28 -0.67 15.85
C ASP A 78 -2.08 -0.80 14.32
N LEU A 79 -1.70 0.30 13.69
CA LEU A 79 -1.64 0.43 12.24
C LEU A 79 -0.27 0.92 11.77
N VAL A 80 0.15 0.41 10.60
CA VAL A 80 1.06 1.16 9.75
C VAL A 80 0.21 1.88 8.70
N VAL A 81 0.26 3.20 8.70
CA VAL A 81 -0.51 4.05 7.79
C VAL A 81 0.42 4.56 6.71
N SER A 82 0.17 4.17 5.46
CA SER A 82 0.91 4.65 4.30
C SER A 82 0.06 5.61 3.49
N ARG A 83 0.63 6.77 3.11
CA ARG A 83 -0.07 7.70 2.21
C ARG A 83 0.20 7.34 0.75
N THR A 84 -0.32 6.21 0.37
CA THR A 84 -0.24 5.60 -0.96
C THR A 84 -1.62 5.15 -1.40
N GLY A 85 -1.75 4.77 -2.67
CA GLY A 85 -2.99 4.25 -3.23
C GLY A 85 -2.87 3.94 -4.71
N TYR A 86 -3.86 3.21 -5.22
CA TYR A 86 -3.87 2.70 -6.59
C TYR A 86 -5.21 2.92 -7.30
N THR A 87 -5.83 4.09 -7.07
CA THR A 87 -7.12 4.46 -7.67
C THR A 87 -7.08 5.77 -8.48
N GLY A 88 -5.90 6.41 -8.54
CA GLY A 88 -5.78 7.75 -9.14
C GLY A 88 -6.15 8.89 -8.19
N GLU A 89 -6.77 8.60 -7.03
CA GLU A 89 -7.10 9.61 -6.04
C GLU A 89 -5.83 10.14 -5.36
N THR A 90 -5.76 11.45 -5.21
CA THR A 90 -4.59 12.13 -4.61
C THR A 90 -4.56 12.00 -3.09
N MET A 91 -5.73 11.90 -2.45
CA MET A 91 -5.86 11.65 -1.03
C MET A 91 -6.24 10.19 -0.81
N ALA A 92 -5.23 9.39 -0.55
CA ALA A 92 -5.35 7.94 -0.44
C ALA A 92 -4.45 7.42 0.68
N PHE A 93 -4.92 6.42 1.39
CA PHE A 93 -4.18 5.71 2.43
C PHE A 93 -4.32 4.21 2.25
N GLU A 94 -3.26 3.50 2.59
CA GLU A 94 -3.22 2.06 2.78
C GLU A 94 -2.93 1.81 4.25
N LEU A 95 -3.80 1.02 4.89
CA LEU A 95 -3.81 0.75 6.32
C LEU A 95 -3.41 -0.70 6.54
N PHE A 96 -2.23 -0.89 7.08
CA PHE A 96 -1.74 -2.24 7.37
C PHE A 96 -2.07 -2.58 8.82
N VAL A 97 -2.90 -3.58 9.00
CA VAL A 97 -3.45 -4.03 10.28
C VAL A 97 -3.21 -5.53 10.48
N HIS A 98 -3.18 -6.00 11.72
CA HIS A 98 -3.13 -7.44 11.99
C HIS A 98 -4.37 -8.13 11.38
N PRO A 99 -4.22 -9.31 10.75
CA PRO A 99 -5.33 -10.01 10.07
C PRO A 99 -6.57 -10.20 10.96
N GLU A 100 -6.39 -10.56 12.23
CA GLU A 100 -7.50 -10.77 13.18
C GLU A 100 -8.30 -9.49 13.47
N LYS A 101 -7.74 -8.33 13.21
CA LYS A 101 -8.37 -7.02 13.40
C LYS A 101 -8.89 -6.39 12.11
N ALA A 102 -8.68 -7.04 10.97
CA ALA A 102 -9.01 -6.47 9.67
C ALA A 102 -10.52 -6.25 9.47
N ASP A 103 -11.35 -7.23 9.84
CA ASP A 103 -12.80 -7.09 9.74
C ASP A 103 -13.33 -6.02 10.69
N GLU A 104 -12.88 -6.02 11.95
CA GLU A 104 -13.27 -5.01 12.94
C GLU A 104 -12.90 -3.60 12.47
N LEU A 105 -11.68 -3.41 11.93
CA LEU A 105 -11.27 -2.12 11.38
C LEU A 105 -12.11 -1.73 10.16
N PHE A 106 -12.38 -2.66 9.24
CA PHE A 106 -13.18 -2.39 8.05
C PHE A 106 -14.59 -1.93 8.41
N GLN A 107 -15.29 -2.64 9.33
CA GLN A 107 -16.62 -2.26 9.80
C GLN A 107 -16.60 -0.91 10.54
N THR A 108 -15.55 -0.67 11.35
CA THR A 108 -15.40 0.61 12.07
C THR A 108 -15.21 1.77 11.10
N LEU A 109 -14.38 1.58 10.06
CA LEU A 109 -14.21 2.59 9.01
C LEU A 109 -15.51 2.89 8.29
N LEU A 110 -16.29 1.90 7.93
CA LEU A 110 -17.60 2.10 7.28
C LEU A 110 -18.54 2.91 8.17
N LYS A 111 -18.63 2.57 9.45
CA LYS A 111 -19.48 3.27 10.42
C LYS A 111 -19.03 4.73 10.61
N VAL A 112 -17.74 4.95 10.87
CA VAL A 112 -17.19 6.29 11.10
C VAL A 112 -17.20 7.12 9.82
N GLY A 113 -17.04 6.47 8.68
CA GLY A 113 -16.99 7.11 7.36
C GLY A 113 -18.35 7.43 6.75
N GLU A 114 -19.44 6.89 7.27
CA GLU A 114 -20.80 7.12 6.76
C GLU A 114 -21.15 8.61 6.60
N PRO A 115 -20.89 9.49 7.59
CA PRO A 115 -21.16 10.93 7.47
C PRO A 115 -20.31 11.63 6.41
N PHE A 116 -19.21 11.01 6.00
CA PHE A 116 -18.30 11.51 4.96
C PHE A 116 -18.60 10.91 3.57
N GLY A 117 -19.63 10.06 3.48
CA GLY A 117 -20.02 9.40 2.23
C GLY A 117 -19.14 8.19 1.86
N LEU A 118 -18.45 7.58 2.83
CA LEU A 118 -17.66 6.37 2.60
C LEU A 118 -18.56 5.22 2.13
N LYS A 119 -18.09 4.47 1.15
CA LYS A 119 -18.78 3.28 0.64
C LYS A 119 -17.80 2.12 0.49
N PRO A 120 -18.21 0.89 0.77
CA PRO A 120 -17.41 -0.29 0.44
C PRO A 120 -17.33 -0.43 -1.09
N CYS A 121 -16.13 -0.74 -1.58
CA CYS A 121 -15.86 -0.91 -3.00
C CYS A 121 -15.31 -2.31 -3.25
N GLY A 122 -15.87 -3.01 -4.24
CA GLY A 122 -15.40 -4.32 -4.67
C GLY A 122 -14.25 -4.26 -5.68
N LEU A 123 -13.79 -5.43 -6.11
CA LEU A 123 -12.67 -5.56 -7.06
C LEU A 123 -12.96 -4.89 -8.41
N GLY A 124 -14.21 -4.94 -8.90
CA GLY A 124 -14.59 -4.30 -10.15
C GLY A 124 -14.44 -2.77 -10.09
N ALA A 125 -14.85 -2.14 -8.98
CA ALA A 125 -14.66 -0.70 -8.78
C ALA A 125 -13.16 -0.34 -8.71
N ARG A 126 -12.37 -1.14 -8.02
CA ARG A 126 -10.92 -0.96 -7.96
C ARG A 126 -10.27 -1.05 -9.35
N ASP A 127 -10.71 -2.02 -10.15
CA ASP A 127 -10.17 -2.22 -11.50
C ASP A 127 -10.54 -1.08 -12.45
N SER A 128 -11.79 -0.60 -12.43
CA SER A 128 -12.22 0.59 -13.17
C SER A 128 -11.39 1.82 -12.81
N LEU A 129 -11.31 2.13 -11.51
CA LEU A 129 -10.64 3.34 -11.02
C LEU A 129 -9.16 3.36 -11.40
N ARG A 130 -8.43 2.25 -11.18
CA ARG A 130 -7.02 2.19 -11.51
C ARG A 130 -6.79 2.28 -13.03
N THR A 131 -7.69 1.70 -13.84
CA THR A 131 -7.61 1.74 -15.31
C THR A 131 -7.83 3.14 -15.83
N GLU A 132 -8.85 3.85 -15.35
CA GLU A 132 -9.10 5.25 -15.68
C GLU A 132 -7.93 6.16 -15.31
N ALA A 133 -7.22 5.82 -14.23
CA ALA A 133 -6.02 6.53 -13.78
C ALA A 133 -4.75 6.15 -14.55
N GLY A 134 -4.83 5.23 -15.52
CA GLY A 134 -3.67 4.74 -16.28
C GLY A 134 -2.68 3.92 -15.44
N LEU A 135 -3.17 3.24 -14.39
CA LEU A 135 -2.34 2.43 -13.50
C LEU A 135 -2.40 0.95 -13.91
N PRO A 136 -1.34 0.40 -14.52
CA PRO A 136 -1.32 -0.98 -14.97
C PRO A 136 -1.24 -1.95 -13.78
N LEU A 137 -1.87 -3.10 -13.91
CA LEU A 137 -1.87 -4.14 -12.88
C LEU A 137 -1.09 -5.38 -13.38
N TYR A 138 -0.23 -5.91 -12.51
CA TYR A 138 0.42 -7.19 -12.76
C TYR A 138 -0.62 -8.33 -12.82
N GLY A 139 -0.52 -9.16 -13.83
CA GLY A 139 -1.50 -10.21 -14.13
C GLY A 139 -2.60 -9.77 -15.10
N HIS A 140 -2.71 -8.46 -15.39
CA HIS A 140 -3.61 -7.90 -16.41
C HIS A 140 -2.78 -7.35 -17.58
N GLU A 141 -2.37 -6.08 -17.52
CA GLU A 141 -1.55 -5.48 -18.59
C GLU A 141 -0.10 -5.96 -18.53
N MET A 142 0.47 -6.08 -17.32
CA MET A 142 1.84 -6.55 -17.11
C MET A 142 1.83 -7.98 -16.58
N GLY A 143 2.62 -8.88 -17.20
CA GLY A 143 2.69 -10.29 -16.81
C GLY A 143 1.43 -11.12 -17.07
N GLY A 144 0.41 -10.53 -17.70
CA GLY A 144 -0.82 -11.20 -18.14
C GLY A 144 -0.76 -11.57 -19.63
N MET A 145 -1.94 -11.69 -20.27
CA MET A 145 -2.04 -12.01 -21.71
C MET A 145 -1.33 -10.97 -22.59
N LEU A 146 -1.38 -9.69 -22.23
CA LEU A 146 -0.75 -8.60 -22.98
C LEU A 146 0.76 -8.55 -22.74
N ASN A 147 1.21 -9.02 -21.58
CA ASN A 147 2.61 -9.09 -21.19
C ASN A 147 3.42 -7.82 -21.49
N LEU A 148 2.83 -6.64 -21.29
CA LEU A 148 3.47 -5.36 -21.57
C LEU A 148 4.72 -5.16 -20.71
N GLY A 149 5.75 -4.62 -21.33
CA GLY A 149 6.93 -4.14 -20.61
C GLY A 149 6.63 -2.86 -19.84
N VAL A 150 7.45 -2.54 -18.83
CA VAL A 150 7.27 -1.36 -17.97
C VAL A 150 7.21 -0.06 -18.78
N ALA A 151 8.02 0.07 -19.83
CA ALA A 151 8.03 1.25 -20.70
C ALA A 151 6.77 1.33 -21.57
N GLU A 152 6.31 0.19 -22.11
CA GLU A 152 5.09 0.09 -22.92
C GLU A 152 3.85 0.42 -22.11
N ALA A 153 3.84 0.06 -20.81
CA ALA A 153 2.80 0.39 -19.87
C ALA A 153 2.82 1.87 -19.39
N GLY A 154 3.67 2.74 -19.99
CA GLY A 154 3.77 4.15 -19.65
C GLY A 154 4.70 4.49 -18.48
N PHE A 155 5.40 3.50 -17.91
CA PHE A 155 6.25 3.66 -16.72
C PHE A 155 7.75 3.65 -17.03
N GLY A 156 8.15 3.91 -18.27
CA GLY A 156 9.54 3.92 -18.69
C GLY A 156 10.45 4.86 -17.90
N SER A 157 9.91 5.97 -17.37
CA SER A 157 10.65 6.91 -16.53
C SER A 157 11.13 6.30 -15.21
N TYR A 158 10.54 5.21 -14.75
CA TYR A 158 10.98 4.47 -13.56
C TYR A 158 12.18 3.57 -13.85
N VAL A 159 12.42 3.20 -15.11
CA VAL A 159 13.58 2.41 -15.52
C VAL A 159 14.77 3.33 -15.74
N LYS A 160 15.74 3.31 -14.84
CA LYS A 160 16.91 4.19 -14.86
C LYS A 160 18.05 3.55 -15.68
N THR A 161 17.90 3.52 -17.01
CA THR A 161 18.85 2.89 -17.95
C THR A 161 20.24 3.49 -17.91
N TYR A 162 20.40 4.71 -17.40
CA TYR A 162 21.70 5.37 -17.20
C TYR A 162 22.51 4.74 -16.05
N LYS A 163 21.89 3.99 -15.15
CA LYS A 163 22.62 3.28 -14.09
C LYS A 163 23.39 2.10 -14.70
N PRO A 164 24.64 1.86 -14.30
CA PRO A 164 25.46 0.77 -14.84
C PRO A 164 24.86 -0.60 -14.53
N TRP A 165 24.12 -0.71 -13.42
CA TRP A 165 23.48 -1.94 -12.99
C TRP A 165 22.20 -1.69 -12.21
N PHE A 166 21.20 -2.57 -12.39
CA PHE A 166 20.00 -2.71 -11.58
C PHE A 166 19.38 -4.10 -11.81
N ILE A 167 18.54 -4.56 -10.88
CA ILE A 167 17.84 -5.85 -11.02
C ILE A 167 16.91 -5.79 -12.24
N GLY A 168 17.03 -6.78 -13.14
CA GLY A 168 16.27 -6.84 -14.39
C GLY A 168 16.98 -6.20 -15.60
N ARG A 169 18.14 -5.57 -15.41
CA ARG A 169 19.00 -5.18 -16.52
C ARG A 169 19.81 -6.41 -16.97
N LYS A 170 19.69 -6.80 -18.23
CA LYS A 170 20.54 -7.81 -18.88
C LYS A 170 21.78 -7.13 -19.46
#